data_c12daf837b9f5adf6b7685ccc0e8ce13
#
_entry.id   c12daf837b9f5adf6b7685ccc0e8ce13
#
_cell.length_a   1.000
_cell.length_b   1.000
_cell.length_c   1.000
_cell.angle_alpha   90.00
_cell.angle_beta   90.00
_cell.angle_gamma   90.00
#
_symmetry.space_group_name_H-M   'P 1'
#
loop_
_entity.id
_entity.type
_entity.pdbx_description
1 polymer ?
#
loop_
_entity_poly.entity_id
_entity_poly.type
_entity_poly.pdbx_seq_one_letter_code
_entity_poly.pdbx_strand_id
1 'polypeptide(L)'
;MTEPAAIRLTRTLPHSPAEVWAALTDPALHATWWAAGDVRPVVGHRFTLDMGKWGMQPCEVLAAEAARRLSYAFAPGVLNTVITWSLAPEGDGTRLSLEQAGFDLETPMGKTAFEGMRAGWPMVIDRLAAVLAA
;
A
#
# COMPACT_ATOMS: atom_id res chain seq x y z
N MET A 1 -9.72 10.16 24.31
CA MET A 1 -9.93 9.89 22.89
C MET A 1 -8.77 9.03 22.38
N THR A 2 -9.09 7.91 21.78
CA THR A 2 -8.06 6.98 21.27
C THR A 2 -7.67 7.39 19.85
N GLU A 3 -6.38 7.54 19.61
CA GLU A 3 -5.90 7.82 18.26
C GLU A 3 -6.14 6.61 17.35
N PRO A 4 -6.49 6.83 16.06
CA PRO A 4 -6.60 5.73 15.13
C PRO A 4 -5.30 4.93 15.04
N ALA A 5 -5.42 3.62 14.97
CA ALA A 5 -4.25 2.75 14.87
C ALA A 5 -3.62 2.82 13.48
N ALA A 6 -2.33 2.60 13.42
CA ALA A 6 -1.58 2.59 12.17
C ALA A 6 -0.66 1.38 12.10
N ILE A 7 -0.49 0.86 10.89
CA ILE A 7 0.49 -0.17 10.56
C ILE A 7 1.67 0.52 9.89
N ARG A 8 2.89 0.23 10.34
CA ARG A 8 4.10 0.79 9.73
C ARG A 8 5.12 -0.31 9.53
N LEU A 9 5.69 -0.35 8.32
CA LEU A 9 6.74 -1.29 7.94
C LEU A 9 7.78 -0.56 7.12
N THR A 10 9.05 -0.97 7.26
CA THR A 10 10.14 -0.46 6.44
C THR A 10 10.97 -1.64 5.95
N ARG A 11 11.34 -1.62 4.68
CA ARG A 11 12.15 -2.66 4.06
C ARG A 11 13.17 -2.03 3.11
N THR A 12 14.41 -2.47 3.19
CA THR A 12 15.42 -2.09 2.21
C THR A 12 15.41 -3.09 1.07
N LEU A 13 15.31 -2.59 -0.17
CA LEU A 13 15.26 -3.40 -1.38
C LEU A 13 16.47 -3.08 -2.26
N PRO A 14 17.15 -4.10 -2.83
CA PRO A 14 18.32 -3.88 -3.71
C PRO A 14 17.90 -3.50 -5.14
N HIS A 15 16.99 -2.54 -5.27
CA HIS A 15 16.46 -2.07 -6.52
C HIS A 15 16.30 -0.56 -6.48
N SER A 16 16.44 0.12 -7.61
CA SER A 16 16.36 1.58 -7.66
C SER A 16 14.96 2.08 -7.29
N PRO A 17 14.83 3.32 -6.79
CA PRO A 17 13.51 3.91 -6.55
C PRO A 17 12.61 3.88 -7.76
N ALA A 18 13.15 4.05 -8.97
CA ALA A 18 12.36 3.98 -10.21
C ALA A 18 11.77 2.58 -10.43
N GLU A 19 12.54 1.53 -10.17
CA GLU A 19 12.06 0.16 -10.31
C GLU A 19 10.96 -0.15 -9.28
N VAL A 20 11.17 0.26 -8.03
CA VAL A 20 10.16 0.07 -6.98
C VAL A 20 8.90 0.87 -7.30
N TRP A 21 9.06 2.10 -7.77
CA TRP A 21 7.93 2.94 -8.17
C TRP A 21 7.09 2.28 -9.27
N ALA A 22 7.75 1.69 -10.27
CA ALA A 22 7.05 0.99 -11.34
C ALA A 22 6.17 -0.14 -10.79
N ALA A 23 6.69 -0.91 -9.83
CA ALA A 23 5.91 -1.98 -9.20
C ALA A 23 4.71 -1.46 -8.41
N LEU A 24 4.80 -0.26 -7.84
CA LEU A 24 3.71 0.35 -7.08
C LEU A 24 2.64 0.99 -7.98
N THR A 25 3.00 1.39 -9.19
CA THR A 25 2.13 2.24 -10.02
C THR A 25 1.71 1.60 -11.35
N ASP A 26 2.31 0.49 -11.74
CA ASP A 26 1.91 -0.25 -12.93
C ASP A 26 0.88 -1.31 -12.54
N PRO A 27 -0.36 -1.24 -13.07
CA PRO A 27 -1.41 -2.20 -12.69
C PRO A 27 -1.02 -3.66 -12.93
N ALA A 28 -0.32 -3.96 -14.03
CA ALA A 28 0.09 -5.32 -14.34
C ALA A 28 1.09 -5.85 -13.32
N LEU A 29 2.06 -5.02 -12.92
CA LEU A 29 3.02 -5.40 -11.88
C LEU A 29 2.36 -5.46 -10.51
N HIS A 30 1.51 -4.50 -10.17
CA HIS A 30 0.82 -4.44 -8.89
C HIS A 30 0.01 -5.72 -8.62
N ALA A 31 -0.63 -6.26 -9.65
CA ALA A 31 -1.41 -7.48 -9.54
C ALA A 31 -0.56 -8.71 -9.22
N THR A 32 0.74 -8.67 -9.50
CA THR A 32 1.62 -9.83 -9.28
C THR A 32 2.08 -9.97 -7.83
N TRP A 33 2.07 -8.89 -7.06
CA TRP A 33 2.55 -8.94 -5.69
C TRP A 33 1.48 -8.63 -4.64
N TRP A 34 0.40 -7.94 -5.00
CA TRP A 34 -0.67 -7.64 -4.04
C TRP A 34 -2.06 -7.86 -4.62
N ALA A 35 -2.59 -6.89 -5.36
CA ALA A 35 -3.99 -6.91 -5.76
C ALA A 35 -4.16 -6.34 -7.18
N ALA A 36 -5.11 -6.90 -7.91
CA ALA A 36 -5.48 -6.38 -9.22
C ALA A 36 -6.31 -5.11 -9.06
N GLY A 37 -6.04 -4.11 -9.89
CA GLY A 37 -6.75 -2.83 -9.89
C GLY A 37 -6.05 -1.84 -10.79
N ASP A 38 -6.75 -0.76 -11.14
CA ASP A 38 -6.24 0.26 -12.06
C ASP A 38 -5.50 1.36 -11.31
N VAL A 39 -4.46 0.98 -10.56
CA VAL A 39 -3.64 1.95 -9.82
C VAL A 39 -2.91 2.88 -10.82
N ARG A 40 -2.91 4.18 -10.53
CA ARG A 40 -2.21 5.19 -11.34
C ARG A 40 -1.66 6.30 -10.44
N PRO A 41 -0.48 6.83 -10.75
CA PRO A 41 0.13 7.89 -9.95
C PRO A 41 -0.43 9.27 -10.32
N VAL A 42 -1.74 9.43 -10.24
CA VAL A 42 -2.44 10.68 -10.59
C VAL A 42 -3.37 11.04 -9.45
N VAL A 43 -3.15 12.20 -8.83
CA VAL A 43 -3.98 12.69 -7.72
C VAL A 43 -5.44 12.81 -8.17
N GLY A 44 -6.35 12.29 -7.36
CA GLY A 44 -7.78 12.26 -7.65
C GLY A 44 -8.25 11.05 -8.44
N HIS A 45 -7.32 10.24 -8.97
CA HIS A 45 -7.70 9.02 -9.68
C HIS A 45 -8.38 8.04 -8.73
N ARG A 46 -9.57 7.58 -9.11
CA ARG A 46 -10.32 6.59 -8.34
C ARG A 46 -10.20 5.23 -9.00
N PHE A 47 -9.97 4.21 -8.19
CA PHE A 47 -9.84 2.84 -8.66
C PHE A 47 -10.32 1.88 -7.58
N THR A 48 -10.41 0.61 -7.93
CA THR A 48 -10.74 -0.45 -6.98
C THR A 48 -9.64 -1.49 -6.96
N LEU A 49 -9.43 -2.11 -5.80
CA LEU A 49 -8.50 -3.22 -5.65
C LEU A 49 -9.28 -4.48 -5.33
N ASP A 50 -8.94 -5.57 -6.01
CA ASP A 50 -9.54 -6.87 -5.76
C ASP A 50 -8.90 -7.50 -4.53
N MET A 51 -9.61 -7.47 -3.41
CA MET A 51 -9.13 -7.99 -2.13
C MET A 51 -9.61 -9.42 -1.88
N GLY A 52 -9.93 -10.17 -2.95
CA GLY A 52 -10.32 -11.56 -2.84
C GLY A 52 -11.62 -11.72 -2.07
N LYS A 53 -11.58 -12.49 -0.99
CA LYS A 53 -12.77 -12.74 -0.18
C LYS A 53 -13.37 -11.48 0.45
N TRP A 54 -12.60 -10.41 0.53
CA TRP A 54 -13.07 -9.13 1.06
C TRP A 54 -13.72 -8.26 -0.01
N GLY A 55 -13.73 -8.72 -1.28
CA GLY A 55 -14.38 -8.03 -2.39
C GLY A 55 -13.54 -6.89 -2.96
N MET A 56 -14.15 -6.13 -3.86
CA MET A 56 -13.53 -4.96 -4.48
C MET A 56 -13.57 -3.80 -3.52
N GLN A 57 -12.41 -3.23 -3.21
CA GLN A 57 -12.32 -2.10 -2.29
C GLN A 57 -11.99 -0.81 -3.03
N PRO A 58 -12.76 0.28 -2.80
CA PRO A 58 -12.52 1.54 -3.47
C PRO A 58 -11.29 2.24 -2.93
N CYS A 59 -10.59 2.97 -3.82
CA CYS A 59 -9.41 3.74 -3.48
C CYS A 59 -9.43 5.06 -4.23
N GLU A 60 -8.73 6.07 -3.69
CA GLU A 60 -8.55 7.36 -4.37
C GLU A 60 -7.15 7.88 -4.08
N VAL A 61 -6.41 8.24 -5.13
CA VAL A 61 -5.05 8.76 -4.98
C VAL A 61 -5.07 10.16 -4.36
N LEU A 62 -4.34 10.32 -3.26
CA LEU A 62 -4.25 11.57 -2.51
C LEU A 62 -2.94 12.30 -2.78
N ALA A 63 -1.85 11.59 -3.05
CA ALA A 63 -0.54 12.16 -3.34
C ALA A 63 0.22 11.23 -4.28
N ALA A 64 0.96 11.82 -5.23
CA ALA A 64 1.78 11.07 -6.17
C ALA A 64 3.00 11.91 -6.53
N GLU A 65 4.16 11.54 -5.95
CA GLU A 65 5.44 12.17 -6.22
C GLU A 65 6.37 11.09 -6.78
N ALA A 66 6.70 11.19 -8.06
CA ALA A 66 7.40 10.13 -8.80
C ALA A 66 8.65 9.63 -8.06
N ALA A 67 8.72 8.32 -7.85
CA ALA A 67 9.82 7.62 -7.19
C ALA A 67 10.07 8.06 -5.74
N ARG A 68 9.11 8.74 -5.10
CA ARG A 68 9.25 9.24 -3.73
C ARG A 68 8.07 8.89 -2.84
N ARG A 69 6.83 9.13 -3.32
CA ARG A 69 5.67 8.97 -2.45
C ARG A 69 4.41 8.71 -3.24
N LEU A 70 3.65 7.71 -2.81
CA LEU A 70 2.31 7.42 -3.32
C LEU A 70 1.39 7.21 -2.13
N SER A 71 0.31 7.97 -2.07
CA SER A 71 -0.67 7.86 -0.99
C SER A 71 -2.07 7.77 -1.58
N TYR A 72 -2.89 6.88 -1.04
CA TYR A 72 -4.28 6.78 -1.48
C TYR A 72 -5.19 6.38 -0.32
N ALA A 73 -6.42 6.89 -0.37
CA ALA A 73 -7.47 6.45 0.53
C ALA A 73 -7.80 4.99 0.20
N PHE A 74 -7.89 4.16 1.22
CA PHE A 74 -8.22 2.74 1.06
C PHE A 74 -9.54 2.45 1.78
N ALA A 75 -10.50 1.95 1.01
CA ALA A 75 -11.83 1.60 1.48
C ALA A 75 -12.56 2.76 2.18
N PRO A 76 -12.65 3.96 1.51
CA PRO A 76 -13.41 5.06 2.10
C PRO A 76 -14.87 4.65 2.28
N GLY A 77 -15.46 5.06 3.40
CA GLY A 77 -16.82 4.68 3.75
C GLY A 77 -16.92 3.31 4.44
N VAL A 78 -15.86 2.52 4.42
CA VAL A 78 -15.79 1.20 5.06
C VAL A 78 -14.74 1.20 6.16
N LEU A 79 -13.47 1.25 5.79
CA LEU A 79 -12.36 1.30 6.76
C LEU A 79 -11.84 2.72 6.97
N ASN A 80 -11.96 3.58 5.96
CA ASN A 80 -11.48 4.97 5.99
C ASN A 80 -9.99 5.07 6.34
N THR A 81 -9.18 4.15 5.81
CA THR A 81 -7.73 4.19 6.03
C THR A 81 -7.02 4.89 4.88
N VAL A 82 -5.77 5.30 5.13
CA VAL A 82 -4.89 5.86 4.10
C VAL A 82 -3.63 5.03 4.05
N ILE A 83 -3.29 4.54 2.86
CA ILE A 83 -2.05 3.80 2.62
C ILE A 83 -1.05 4.76 1.99
N THR A 84 0.14 4.85 2.58
CA THR A 84 1.22 5.69 2.08
C THR A 84 2.46 4.86 1.86
N TRP A 85 2.98 4.91 0.63
CA TRP A 85 4.25 4.31 0.24
C TRP A 85 5.25 5.43 0.11
N SER A 86 6.39 5.30 0.80
CA SER A 86 7.47 6.29 0.74
C SER A 86 8.75 5.59 0.30
N LEU A 87 9.48 6.19 -0.61
CA LEU A 87 10.70 5.66 -1.18
C LEU A 87 11.84 6.65 -0.95
N ALA A 88 12.98 6.14 -0.47
CA ALA A 88 14.19 6.93 -0.31
C ALA A 88 15.37 6.13 -0.83
N PRO A 89 16.31 6.76 -1.57
CA PRO A 89 17.53 6.07 -1.96
C PRO A 89 18.30 5.61 -0.71
N GLU A 90 18.82 4.39 -0.76
CA GLU A 90 19.64 3.86 0.32
C GLU A 90 20.71 2.97 -0.28
N GLY A 91 21.98 3.44 -0.28
CA GLY A 91 23.05 2.76 -1.00
C GLY A 91 22.70 2.67 -2.48
N ASP A 92 22.80 1.46 -3.05
CA ASP A 92 22.42 1.19 -4.44
C ASP A 92 20.96 0.78 -4.57
N GLY A 93 20.19 0.85 -3.49
CA GLY A 93 18.82 0.39 -3.47
C GLY A 93 17.85 1.44 -2.97
N THR A 94 16.76 0.96 -2.39
CA THR A 94 15.66 1.81 -1.92
C THR A 94 15.24 1.38 -0.52
N ARG A 95 15.04 2.36 0.34
CA ARG A 95 14.30 2.15 1.59
C ARG A 95 12.83 2.40 1.28
N LEU A 96 12.04 1.35 1.35
CA LEU A 96 10.60 1.41 1.16
C LEU A 96 9.91 1.43 2.51
N SER A 97 9.06 2.43 2.74
CA SER A 97 8.27 2.54 3.95
C SER A 97 6.79 2.45 3.59
N LEU A 98 6.03 1.69 4.36
CA LEU A 98 4.59 1.56 4.23
C LEU A 98 3.94 2.07 5.52
N GLU A 99 2.90 2.89 5.36
CA GLU A 99 2.03 3.25 6.48
C GLU A 99 0.58 3.08 6.05
N GLN A 100 -0.19 2.35 6.84
CA GLN A 100 -1.65 2.33 6.69
C GLN A 100 -2.24 2.85 7.99
N ALA A 101 -2.82 4.03 7.96
CA ALA A 101 -3.31 4.75 9.12
C ALA A 101 -4.81 4.96 9.05
N GLY A 102 -5.44 5.14 10.20
CA GLY A 102 -6.85 5.47 10.30
C GLY A 102 -7.77 4.33 10.73
N PHE A 103 -7.21 3.20 11.17
CA PHE A 103 -8.03 2.10 11.66
C PHE A 103 -8.77 2.51 12.93
N ASP A 104 -10.07 2.24 12.97
CA ASP A 104 -10.89 2.46 14.15
C ASP A 104 -11.03 1.15 14.92
N LEU A 105 -10.25 0.99 15.98
CA LEU A 105 -10.24 -0.23 16.79
C LEU A 105 -11.47 -0.35 17.70
N GLU A 106 -12.29 0.69 17.79
CA GLU A 106 -13.51 0.64 18.57
C GLU A 106 -14.63 -0.07 17.82
N THR A 107 -14.49 -0.27 16.51
CA THR A 107 -15.44 -1.03 15.72
C THR A 107 -14.92 -2.46 15.49
N PRO A 108 -15.81 -3.48 15.47
CA PRO A 108 -15.38 -4.86 15.19
C PRO A 108 -14.71 -4.98 13.81
N MET A 109 -15.24 -4.30 12.79
CA MET A 109 -14.68 -4.33 11.45
C MET A 109 -13.28 -3.71 11.41
N GLY A 110 -13.09 -2.55 12.03
CA GLY A 110 -11.80 -1.87 12.06
C GLY A 110 -10.74 -2.68 12.79
N LYS A 111 -11.11 -3.29 13.92
CA LYS A 111 -10.20 -4.14 14.67
C LYS A 111 -9.80 -5.39 13.89
N THR A 112 -10.76 -6.07 13.28
CA THR A 112 -10.50 -7.27 12.48
C THR A 112 -9.61 -6.94 11.28
N ALA A 113 -9.91 -5.85 10.57
CA ALA A 113 -9.10 -5.40 9.43
C ALA A 113 -7.68 -5.05 9.85
N PHE A 114 -7.52 -4.34 10.96
CA PHE A 114 -6.21 -3.96 11.48
C PHE A 114 -5.35 -5.20 11.77
N GLU A 115 -5.90 -6.16 12.51
CA GLU A 115 -5.17 -7.37 12.87
C GLU A 115 -4.81 -8.19 11.64
N GLY A 116 -5.74 -8.33 10.69
CA GLY A 116 -5.51 -9.08 9.46
C GLY A 116 -4.47 -8.44 8.56
N MET A 117 -4.56 -7.13 8.36
CA MET A 117 -3.61 -6.43 7.49
C MET A 117 -2.23 -6.31 8.14
N ARG A 118 -2.18 -6.11 9.46
CA ARG A 118 -0.90 -6.12 10.16
C ARG A 118 -0.17 -7.45 10.01
N ALA A 119 -0.90 -8.55 10.06
CA ALA A 119 -0.32 -9.88 9.86
C ALA A 119 0.03 -10.13 8.40
N GLY A 120 -0.75 -9.59 7.46
CA GLY A 120 -0.58 -9.84 6.02
C GLY A 120 0.47 -9.01 5.33
N TRP A 121 0.69 -7.76 5.75
CA TRP A 121 1.61 -6.86 5.06
C TRP A 121 3.04 -7.39 4.91
N PRO A 122 3.67 -8.02 5.93
CA PRO A 122 5.02 -8.56 5.73
C PRO A 122 5.10 -9.55 4.57
N MET A 123 4.10 -10.42 4.42
CA MET A 123 4.03 -11.37 3.33
C MET A 123 3.85 -10.70 1.98
N VAL A 124 3.03 -9.65 1.92
CA VAL A 124 2.81 -8.86 0.70
C VAL A 124 4.12 -8.18 0.27
N ILE A 125 4.85 -7.59 1.21
CA ILE A 125 6.15 -6.95 0.92
C ILE A 125 7.16 -8.00 0.46
N ASP A 126 7.14 -9.20 1.02
CA ASP A 126 8.01 -10.30 0.56
C ASP A 126 7.71 -10.65 -0.91
N ARG A 127 6.44 -10.65 -1.31
CA ARG A 127 6.05 -10.87 -2.70
C ARG A 127 6.56 -9.76 -3.62
N LEU A 128 6.47 -8.52 -3.16
CA LEU A 128 7.01 -7.37 -3.91
C LEU A 128 8.50 -7.55 -4.14
N ALA A 129 9.25 -7.89 -3.09
CA ALA A 129 10.69 -8.14 -3.19
C ALA A 129 10.99 -9.26 -4.18
N ALA A 130 10.21 -10.33 -4.16
CA ALA A 130 10.38 -11.47 -5.08
C ALA A 130 10.11 -11.07 -6.54
N VAL A 131 9.08 -10.28 -6.79
CA VAL A 131 8.74 -9.79 -8.13
C VAL A 131 9.87 -8.92 -8.68
N LEU A 132 10.42 -8.03 -7.84
CA LEU A 132 11.52 -7.16 -8.26
C LEU A 132 12.80 -7.94 -8.54
N ALA A 133 13.01 -9.06 -7.85
CA ALA A 133 14.20 -9.91 -8.03
C ALA A 133 14.10 -10.85 -9.24
N ALA A 134 12.91 -11.00 -9.82
CA ALA A 134 12.69 -11.91 -10.93
C ALA A 134 13.25 -11.38 -12.26
#